data_553f7fbb382d4ee5ca364ec2039164b8
#
_entry.id   553f7fbb382d4ee5ca364ec2039164b8
#
_cell.length_a   1.000
_cell.length_b   1.000
_cell.length_c   1.000
_cell.angle_alpha   90.00
_cell.angle_beta   90.00
_cell.angle_gamma   90.00
#
_symmetry.space_group_name_H-M   'P 1'
#
loop_
_entity.id
_entity.type
_entity.pdbx_description
1 polymer ?
#
loop_
_entity_poly.entity_id
_entity_poly.type
_entity_poly.pdbx_seq_one_letter_code
_entity_poly.pdbx_strand_id
1 'polypeptide(L)'
;MGKSQQRKGAAGERELAAILGQYGYSIDRGGSYSMGEVPDLTGLPGIHIEVKRVEKLNVMEAMEQSIRDSQRMQDGIPALFHRRNRKPWLVTMRLEDWVTLYKAIQGETKAGQSRDNTLSIHSQNYLK
;
A
#
# COMPACT_ATOMS: atom_id res chain seq x y z
N MET A 1 -17.64 -20.95 0.09
CA MET A 1 -16.56 -20.09 0.52
C MET A 1 -15.82 -19.40 -0.61
N GLY A 2 -15.43 -20.10 -1.65
CA GLY A 2 -14.51 -19.58 -2.64
C GLY A 2 -15.00 -18.36 -3.43
N LYS A 3 -16.17 -18.44 -4.03
CA LYS A 3 -16.62 -17.39 -4.96
C LYS A 3 -16.89 -16.05 -4.29
N SER A 4 -17.49 -16.07 -3.11
CA SER A 4 -17.82 -14.85 -2.37
C SER A 4 -16.55 -14.12 -1.91
N GLN A 5 -15.58 -14.85 -1.39
CA GLN A 5 -14.31 -14.28 -0.94
C GLN A 5 -13.47 -13.77 -2.10
N GLN A 6 -13.47 -14.49 -3.22
CA GLN A 6 -12.78 -14.05 -4.44
C GLN A 6 -13.38 -12.76 -4.98
N ARG A 7 -14.71 -12.64 -4.95
CA ARG A 7 -15.38 -11.42 -5.41
C ARG A 7 -15.04 -10.22 -4.53
N LYS A 8 -15.01 -10.42 -3.21
CA LYS A 8 -14.64 -9.34 -2.27
C LYS A 8 -13.19 -8.92 -2.47
N GLY A 9 -12.29 -9.88 -2.67
CA GLY A 9 -10.89 -9.58 -2.94
C GLY A 9 -10.72 -8.77 -4.21
N ALA A 10 -11.35 -9.20 -5.29
CA ALA A 10 -11.29 -8.50 -6.57
C ALA A 10 -11.91 -7.09 -6.49
N ALA A 11 -13.02 -6.95 -5.76
CA ALA A 11 -13.65 -5.65 -5.59
C ALA A 11 -12.76 -4.68 -4.83
N GLY A 12 -12.09 -5.16 -3.77
CA GLY A 12 -11.16 -4.35 -3.01
C GLY A 12 -9.97 -3.88 -3.84
N GLU A 13 -9.41 -4.79 -4.63
CA GLU A 13 -8.32 -4.46 -5.53
C GLU A 13 -8.73 -3.38 -6.54
N ARG A 14 -9.91 -3.52 -7.15
CA ARG A 14 -10.42 -2.54 -8.10
C ARG A 14 -10.65 -1.18 -7.44
N GLU A 15 -11.23 -1.19 -6.25
CA GLU A 15 -11.49 0.03 -5.50
C GLU A 15 -10.18 0.78 -5.20
N LEU A 16 -9.20 0.07 -4.67
CA LEU A 16 -7.92 0.70 -4.33
C LEU A 16 -7.17 1.16 -5.57
N ALA A 17 -7.16 0.36 -6.63
CA ALA A 17 -6.53 0.73 -7.89
C ALA A 17 -7.13 2.02 -8.44
N ALA A 18 -8.46 2.16 -8.39
CA ALA A 18 -9.13 3.37 -8.86
C ALA A 18 -8.75 4.58 -8.01
N ILE A 19 -8.71 4.41 -6.70
CA ILE A 19 -8.35 5.51 -5.79
C ILE A 19 -6.89 5.96 -6.03
N LEU A 20 -5.97 5.02 -6.11
CA LEU A 20 -4.57 5.36 -6.39
C LEU A 20 -4.41 5.98 -7.76
N GLY A 21 -5.24 5.57 -8.72
CA GLY A 21 -5.29 6.20 -10.04
C GLY A 21 -5.68 7.67 -9.98
N GLN A 22 -6.61 8.02 -9.08
CA GLN A 22 -6.99 9.41 -8.85
C GLN A 22 -5.84 10.25 -8.30
N TYR A 23 -4.93 9.62 -7.57
CA TYR A 23 -3.72 10.29 -7.09
C TYR A 23 -2.62 10.35 -8.14
N GLY A 24 -2.85 9.81 -9.33
CA GLY A 24 -1.89 9.90 -10.44
C GLY A 24 -1.03 8.67 -10.67
N TYR A 25 -1.32 7.56 -9.99
CA TYR A 25 -0.53 6.33 -10.14
C TYR A 25 -1.21 5.37 -11.09
N SER A 26 -0.42 4.73 -11.94
CA SER A 26 -0.89 3.73 -12.88
C SER A 26 -0.82 2.36 -12.22
N ILE A 27 -1.97 1.85 -11.79
CA ILE A 27 -2.04 0.64 -10.97
C ILE A 27 -2.63 -0.50 -11.79
N ASP A 28 -1.94 -1.63 -11.78
CA ASP A 28 -2.38 -2.84 -12.45
C ASP A 28 -2.76 -3.91 -11.46
N ARG A 29 -3.82 -4.65 -11.77
CA ARG A 29 -4.22 -5.82 -11.02
C ARG A 29 -3.49 -7.03 -11.57
N GLY A 30 -2.58 -7.57 -10.78
CA GLY A 30 -1.71 -8.63 -11.26
C GLY A 30 -2.25 -10.05 -11.13
N GLY A 31 -3.27 -10.28 -10.35
CA GLY A 31 -3.44 -11.57 -9.72
C GLY A 31 -4.34 -12.61 -10.35
N SER A 32 -5.12 -12.30 -11.39
CA SER A 32 -6.19 -13.21 -11.82
C SER A 32 -5.72 -14.54 -12.37
N TYR A 33 -4.50 -14.61 -12.88
CA TYR A 33 -4.06 -15.77 -13.64
C TYR A 33 -2.84 -16.47 -13.08
N SER A 34 -2.28 -16.00 -11.97
CA SER A 34 -0.95 -16.46 -11.57
C SER A 34 -0.89 -17.20 -10.25
N MET A 35 -2.00 -17.66 -9.74
CA MET A 35 -2.05 -18.57 -8.58
C MET A 35 -1.23 -18.08 -7.38
N GLY A 36 -1.27 -16.78 -7.10
CA GLY A 36 -0.58 -16.23 -5.95
C GLY A 36 0.90 -15.93 -6.17
N GLU A 37 1.37 -16.01 -7.40
CA GLU A 37 2.78 -15.71 -7.69
C GLU A 37 3.05 -14.24 -7.97
N VAL A 38 2.02 -13.41 -8.05
CA VAL A 38 2.16 -11.97 -8.25
C VAL A 38 1.45 -11.22 -7.15
N PRO A 39 1.86 -9.98 -6.84
CA PRO A 39 1.18 -9.19 -5.84
C PRO A 39 -0.23 -8.83 -6.29
N ASP A 40 -1.09 -8.47 -5.33
CA ASP A 40 -2.46 -8.08 -5.61
C ASP A 40 -2.54 -6.93 -6.61
N LEU A 41 -1.71 -5.92 -6.41
CA LEU A 41 -1.60 -4.77 -7.29
C LEU A 41 -0.13 -4.43 -7.53
N THR A 42 0.14 -3.83 -8.68
CA THR A 42 1.46 -3.28 -9.02
C THR A 42 1.30 -1.85 -9.50
N GLY A 43 2.37 -1.07 -9.42
CA GLY A 43 2.35 0.31 -9.89
C GLY A 43 2.89 1.32 -8.90
N LEU A 44 3.33 0.87 -7.72
CA LEU A 44 4.03 1.70 -6.75
C LEU A 44 5.45 1.15 -6.62
N PRO A 45 6.41 1.61 -7.41
CA PRO A 45 7.77 1.06 -7.38
C PRO A 45 8.36 1.06 -5.97
N GLY A 46 8.91 -0.06 -5.56
CA GLY A 46 9.50 -0.22 -4.23
C GLY A 46 8.53 -0.67 -3.15
N ILE A 47 7.25 -0.81 -3.47
CA ILE A 47 6.22 -1.22 -2.52
C ILE A 47 5.55 -2.52 -2.99
N HIS A 48 5.50 -3.51 -2.12
CA HIS A 48 4.70 -4.71 -2.32
C HIS A 48 3.30 -4.42 -1.77
N ILE A 49 2.29 -4.42 -2.65
CA ILE A 49 0.93 -4.05 -2.27
C ILE A 49 0.11 -5.30 -1.96
N GLU A 50 -0.30 -5.42 -0.70
CA GLU A 50 -1.25 -6.44 -0.26
C GLU A 50 -2.57 -5.75 0.02
N VAL A 51 -3.69 -6.28 -0.48
CA VAL A 51 -5.00 -5.64 -0.34
C VAL A 51 -5.93 -6.53 0.49
N LYS A 52 -6.54 -5.98 1.52
CA LYS A 52 -7.54 -6.67 2.32
C LYS A 52 -8.75 -5.77 2.52
N ARG A 53 -9.85 -6.13 1.91
CA ARG A 53 -11.12 -5.41 2.00
C ARG A 53 -12.13 -6.31 2.70
N VAL A 54 -12.05 -6.39 4.03
CA VAL A 54 -12.85 -7.30 4.86
C VAL A 54 -13.26 -6.61 6.15
N GLU A 55 -14.35 -7.07 6.77
CA GLU A 55 -14.86 -6.46 7.99
C GLU A 55 -14.05 -6.83 9.23
N LYS A 56 -13.57 -8.05 9.31
CA LYS A 56 -12.75 -8.51 10.44
C LYS A 56 -11.41 -8.97 9.89
N LEU A 57 -10.39 -8.23 10.20
CA LEU A 57 -9.04 -8.51 9.70
C LEU A 57 -8.10 -8.76 10.87
N ASN A 58 -7.42 -9.90 10.83
CA ASN A 58 -6.27 -10.10 11.68
C ASN A 58 -5.08 -9.41 11.02
N VAL A 59 -4.79 -8.19 11.48
CA VAL A 59 -3.75 -7.35 10.87
C VAL A 59 -2.38 -8.00 10.93
N MET A 60 -2.04 -8.61 12.07
CA MET A 60 -0.73 -9.25 12.22
C MET A 60 -0.55 -10.41 11.24
N GLU A 61 -1.58 -11.26 11.12
CA GLU A 61 -1.53 -12.37 10.18
C GLU A 61 -1.43 -11.89 8.74
N ALA A 62 -2.21 -10.86 8.39
CA ALA A 62 -2.16 -10.28 7.04
C ALA A 62 -0.79 -9.64 6.76
N MET A 63 -0.19 -8.97 7.74
CA MET A 63 1.16 -8.43 7.60
C MET A 63 2.19 -9.53 7.41
N GLU A 64 2.09 -10.61 8.17
CA GLU A 64 3.01 -11.73 8.01
C GLU A 64 2.92 -12.32 6.61
N GLN A 65 1.71 -12.43 6.07
CA GLN A 65 1.52 -12.85 4.67
C GLN A 65 2.20 -11.88 3.71
N SER A 66 1.97 -10.60 3.89
CA SER A 66 2.56 -9.56 3.03
C SER A 66 4.09 -9.60 3.08
N ILE A 67 4.66 -9.78 4.26
CA ILE A 67 6.11 -9.89 4.43
C ILE A 67 6.65 -11.12 3.68
N ARG A 68 6.02 -12.28 3.86
CA ARG A 68 6.46 -13.50 3.17
C ARG A 68 6.39 -13.33 1.65
N ASP A 69 5.30 -12.76 1.17
CA ASP A 69 5.11 -12.60 -0.27
C ASP A 69 6.09 -11.58 -0.86
N SER A 70 6.36 -10.49 -0.16
CA SER A 70 7.35 -9.52 -0.62
C SER A 70 8.75 -10.10 -0.68
N GLN A 71 9.11 -10.95 0.28
CA GLN A 71 10.41 -11.63 0.30
C GLN A 71 10.52 -12.62 -0.85
N ARG A 72 9.46 -13.39 -1.08
CA ARG A 72 9.42 -14.38 -2.17
C ARG A 72 9.49 -13.70 -3.54
N MET A 73 8.76 -12.61 -3.72
CA MET A 73 8.68 -11.88 -4.98
C MET A 73 9.79 -10.86 -5.16
N GLN A 74 10.45 -10.46 -4.07
CA GLN A 74 11.49 -9.43 -4.05
C GLN A 74 11.02 -8.15 -4.75
N ASP A 75 9.81 -7.73 -4.45
CA ASP A 75 9.16 -6.62 -5.14
C ASP A 75 8.99 -5.35 -4.28
N GLY A 76 9.58 -5.33 -3.10
CA GLY A 76 9.61 -4.10 -2.32
C GLY A 76 9.17 -4.24 -0.88
N ILE A 77 8.94 -3.11 -0.25
CA ILE A 77 8.51 -3.01 1.14
C ILE A 77 7.08 -3.55 1.25
N PRO A 78 6.83 -4.52 2.15
CA PRO A 78 5.47 -5.04 2.31
C PRO A 78 4.57 -4.00 2.98
N ALA A 79 3.51 -3.63 2.29
CA ALA A 79 2.53 -2.69 2.78
C ALA A 79 1.14 -3.31 2.66
N LEU A 80 0.41 -3.29 3.76
CA LEU A 80 -0.94 -3.83 3.83
C LEU A 80 -1.93 -2.69 3.71
N PHE A 81 -2.63 -2.63 2.58
CA PHE A 81 -3.70 -1.67 2.34
C PHE A 81 -5.00 -2.35 2.72
N HIS A 82 -5.72 -1.79 3.68
CA HIS A 82 -6.92 -2.46 4.17
C HIS A 82 -8.02 -1.48 4.54
N ARG A 83 -9.24 -1.99 4.46
CA ARG A 83 -10.42 -1.19 4.75
C ARG A 83 -11.56 -2.11 5.18
N ARG A 84 -12.39 -1.65 6.08
CA ARG A 84 -13.73 -2.24 6.32
C ARG A 84 -14.79 -1.26 5.85
N ASN A 85 -16.04 -1.74 5.78
CA ASN A 85 -17.15 -0.93 5.30
C ASN A 85 -17.26 0.38 6.10
N ARG A 86 -17.49 1.47 5.40
CA ARG A 86 -17.72 2.79 5.97
C ARG A 86 -16.53 3.36 6.74
N LYS A 87 -15.35 2.79 6.55
CA LYS A 87 -14.12 3.28 7.18
C LYS A 87 -13.12 3.69 6.09
N PRO A 88 -12.18 4.57 6.41
CA PRO A 88 -11.15 4.95 5.44
C PRO A 88 -10.19 3.82 5.16
N TRP A 89 -9.55 3.88 4.00
CA TRP A 89 -8.41 3.00 3.71
C TRP A 89 -7.25 3.33 4.64
N LEU A 90 -6.62 2.29 5.16
CA LEU A 90 -5.43 2.40 6.00
C LEU A 90 -4.28 1.67 5.33
N VAL A 91 -3.07 2.08 5.67
CA VAL A 91 -1.86 1.39 5.24
C VAL A 91 -1.09 0.98 6.49
N THR A 92 -0.82 -0.30 6.61
CA THR A 92 -0.03 -0.85 7.73
C THR A 92 1.29 -1.37 7.19
N MET A 93 2.37 -1.07 7.89
CA MET A 93 3.70 -1.58 7.55
C MET A 93 4.54 -1.71 8.82
N ARG A 94 5.67 -2.42 8.71
CA ARG A 94 6.58 -2.54 9.84
C ARG A 94 7.21 -1.18 10.14
N LEU A 95 7.50 -0.94 11.42
CA LEU A 95 8.16 0.30 11.82
C LEU A 95 9.46 0.53 11.06
N GLU A 96 10.27 -0.51 10.88
CA GLU A 96 11.53 -0.40 10.16
C GLU A 96 11.35 0.09 8.72
N ASP A 97 10.28 -0.33 8.07
CA ASP A 97 9.98 0.08 6.69
C ASP A 97 9.46 1.50 6.66
N TRP A 98 8.62 1.86 7.61
CA TRP A 98 8.14 3.24 7.73
C TRP A 98 9.29 4.20 7.96
N VAL A 99 10.26 3.81 8.81
CA VAL A 99 11.45 4.63 9.05
C VAL A 99 12.25 4.82 7.76
N THR A 100 12.37 3.76 6.95
CA THR A 100 13.05 3.86 5.66
C THR A 100 12.38 4.92 4.78
N LEU A 101 11.04 4.89 4.70
CA LEU A 101 10.30 5.89 3.93
C LEU A 101 10.46 7.29 4.51
N TYR A 102 10.43 7.41 5.83
CA TYR A 102 10.58 8.71 6.47
C TYR A 102 11.96 9.32 6.22
N LYS A 103 12.99 8.49 6.23
CA LYS A 103 14.35 8.94 5.89
C LYS A 103 14.42 9.46 4.45
N ALA A 104 13.71 8.82 3.52
CA ALA A 104 13.64 9.29 2.14
C ALA A 104 12.98 10.67 2.07
N ILE A 105 11.89 10.88 2.82
CA ILE A 105 11.22 12.18 2.90
C ILE A 105 12.19 13.24 3.46
N GLN A 106 12.93 12.90 4.52
CA GLN A 106 13.91 13.83 5.11
C GLN A 106 15.01 14.18 4.12
N GLY A 107 15.48 13.19 3.33
CA GLY A 107 16.47 13.41 2.30
C GLY A 107 15.96 14.36 1.22
N GLU A 108 14.73 14.15 0.76
CA GLU A 108 14.08 15.03 -0.22
C GLU A 108 13.89 16.43 0.32
N THR A 109 13.46 16.54 1.60
CA THR A 109 13.29 17.84 2.25
C THR A 109 14.61 18.60 2.30
N LYS A 110 15.70 17.93 2.68
CA LYS A 110 17.02 18.55 2.70
C LYS A 110 17.48 18.99 1.33
N ALA A 111 17.28 18.13 0.31
CA ALA A 111 17.63 18.46 -1.07
C ALA A 111 16.74 19.57 -1.62
N GLY A 112 15.49 19.63 -1.19
CA GLY A 112 14.52 20.62 -1.67
C GLY A 112 14.52 21.95 -0.94
N GLN A 113 15.18 22.07 0.21
CA GLN A 113 15.17 23.30 1.00
C GLN A 113 15.70 24.50 0.24
N SER A 114 16.62 24.28 -0.68
CA SER A 114 17.14 25.35 -1.51
C SER A 114 16.22 25.70 -2.69
N ARG A 115 15.17 24.92 -2.92
CA ARG A 115 14.29 25.07 -4.08
C ARG A 115 12.94 25.67 -3.73
N ASP A 116 12.27 25.12 -2.72
CA ASP A 116 11.02 25.69 -2.22
C ASP A 116 10.68 25.07 -0.85
N ASN A 117 9.68 25.66 -0.20
CA ASN A 117 9.24 25.21 1.13
C ASN A 117 7.91 24.46 1.08
N THR A 118 7.48 24.04 -0.10
CA THR A 118 6.18 23.41 -0.28
C THR A 118 6.04 22.16 0.59
N LEU A 119 7.07 21.33 0.64
CA LEU A 119 7.04 20.09 1.41
C LEU A 119 6.91 20.38 2.91
N SER A 120 7.61 21.38 3.42
CA SER A 120 7.50 21.80 4.82
C SER A 120 6.11 22.28 5.17
N ILE A 121 5.47 23.03 4.28
CA ILE A 121 4.12 23.53 4.47
C ILE A 121 3.14 22.35 4.54
N HIS A 122 3.27 21.38 3.66
CA HIS A 122 2.43 20.19 3.68
C HIS A 122 2.59 19.38 4.96
N SER A 123 3.81 19.24 5.46
CA SER A 123 4.06 18.55 6.72
C SER A 123 3.35 19.24 7.88
N GLN A 124 3.39 20.56 7.94
CA GLN A 124 2.69 21.32 8.98
C GLN A 124 1.19 21.13 8.92
N ASN A 125 0.62 21.06 7.73
CA ASN A 125 -0.81 20.86 7.56
C ASN A 125 -1.25 19.48 8.06
N TYR A 126 -0.43 18.47 7.91
CA TYR A 126 -0.74 17.12 8.39
C TYR A 126 -0.67 17.03 9.91
N LEU A 127 0.09 17.87 10.56
CA LEU A 127 0.21 17.88 12.03
C LEU A 127 -0.95 18.58 12.73
N LYS A 128 -1.79 19.26 12.00
CA LYS A 128 -2.99 19.90 12.53
C LYS A 128 -4.13 18.91 12.55
#